data_e4ab35bbda4dfd983021f07a056e0c94
#
_entry.id   e4ab35bbda4dfd983021f07a056e0c94
#
_cell.length_a   1.000
_cell.length_b   1.000
_cell.length_c   1.000
_cell.angle_alpha   90.00
_cell.angle_beta   90.00
_cell.angle_gamma   90.00
#
_symmetry.space_group_name_H-M   'P 1'
#
loop_
_entity.id
_entity.type
_entity.pdbx_description
1 polymer ?
#
loop_
_entity_poly.entity_id
_entity_poly.type
_entity_poly.pdbx_seq_one_letter_code
_entity_poly.pdbx_strand_id
1 'polypeptide(L)'
;IKIIAPAPIKEKRRVEKVDEETQEIVIGDDGQPETEIVERITPRFRVTTVFDVSQTEGEPLPTLGTTELEGNVVIYEDFMKGLEELSPVPFRFEDIGNGAKGYYSEKYIAIQRDMSNAQTMKTAVHETAHAILHDRDIMQENGVSKDRTTKEVEAESVAYVVCSHFGLDTSEYSFSYIA
;
A
#
# COMPACT_ATOMS: atom_id res chain seq x y z
N ILE A 1 2.20 -0.44 27.12
CA ILE A 1 0.95 -1.04 26.60
C ILE A 1 1.23 -2.50 26.26
N LYS A 2 0.29 -3.42 26.55
CA LYS A 2 0.40 -4.83 26.12
C LYS A 2 -0.47 -5.04 24.90
N ILE A 3 0.10 -5.66 23.88
CA ILE A 3 -0.60 -6.03 22.64
C ILE A 3 -0.42 -7.52 22.35
N ILE A 4 -1.30 -8.06 21.52
CA ILE A 4 -1.16 -9.40 20.96
C ILE A 4 -0.44 -9.23 19.62
N ALA A 5 0.79 -9.74 19.54
CA ALA A 5 1.61 -9.67 18.34
C ALA A 5 1.70 -11.03 17.64
N PRO A 6 1.74 -11.08 16.31
CA PRO A 6 2.01 -12.30 15.56
C PRO A 6 3.36 -12.88 15.95
N ALA A 7 3.41 -14.18 16.19
CA ALA A 7 4.61 -14.94 16.50
C ALA A 7 4.59 -16.29 15.77
N PRO A 8 4.61 -16.31 14.44
CA PRO A 8 4.51 -17.54 13.67
C PRO A 8 5.67 -18.47 14.00
N ILE A 9 5.40 -19.75 14.10
CA ILE A 9 6.41 -20.78 14.28
C ILE A 9 6.65 -21.45 12.94
N LYS A 10 7.92 -21.51 12.53
CA LYS A 10 8.38 -22.25 11.37
C LYS A 10 8.84 -23.64 11.81
N GLU A 11 8.17 -24.65 11.34
CA GLU A 11 8.52 -26.05 11.61
C GLU A 11 8.93 -26.73 10.31
N LYS A 12 10.08 -27.40 10.32
CA LYS A 12 10.48 -28.24 9.20
C LYS A 12 9.91 -29.64 9.43
N ARG A 13 9.08 -30.08 8.50
CA ARG A 13 8.55 -31.44 8.49
C ARG A 13 9.10 -32.21 7.30
N ARG A 14 9.47 -33.45 7.55
CA ARG A 14 9.76 -34.39 6.49
C ARG A 14 8.45 -35.01 6.05
N VAL A 15 8.11 -34.85 4.77
CA VAL A 15 6.93 -35.43 4.13
C VAL A 15 7.36 -36.29 2.96
N GLU A 16 6.53 -37.26 2.60
CA GLU A 16 6.74 -38.04 1.39
C GLU A 16 6.58 -37.11 0.16
N LYS A 17 7.53 -37.24 -0.76
CA LYS A 17 7.52 -36.47 -1.98
C LYS A 17 6.44 -36.98 -2.91
N VAL A 18 5.58 -36.11 -3.38
CA VAL A 18 4.49 -36.42 -4.30
C VAL A 18 4.80 -35.79 -5.65
N ASP A 19 4.64 -36.55 -6.71
CA ASP A 19 4.75 -36.06 -8.07
C ASP A 19 3.61 -35.08 -8.39
N GLU A 20 3.93 -33.90 -8.92
CA GLU A 20 2.95 -32.82 -9.14
C GLU A 20 1.93 -33.17 -10.23
N GLU A 21 2.31 -34.01 -11.22
CA GLU A 21 1.45 -34.36 -12.36
C GLU A 21 0.54 -35.54 -12.05
N THR A 22 1.12 -36.61 -11.44
CA THR A 22 0.40 -37.87 -11.18
C THR A 22 -0.24 -37.94 -9.81
N GLN A 23 0.14 -37.05 -8.87
CA GLN A 23 -0.29 -37.08 -7.46
C GLN A 23 0.07 -38.39 -6.73
N GLU A 24 1.04 -39.16 -7.23
CA GLU A 24 1.53 -40.38 -6.64
C GLU A 24 2.81 -40.12 -5.83
N ILE A 25 3.07 -40.99 -4.83
CA ILE A 25 4.28 -40.90 -4.01
C ILE A 25 5.46 -41.34 -4.87
N VAL A 26 6.51 -40.54 -4.91
CA VAL A 26 7.75 -40.85 -5.62
C VAL A 26 8.52 -41.91 -4.85
N ILE A 27 8.77 -43.04 -5.49
CA ILE A 27 9.57 -44.17 -4.91
C ILE A 27 11.01 -44.04 -5.42
N GLY A 28 11.96 -44.07 -4.51
CA GLY A 28 13.38 -44.05 -4.85
C GLY A 28 13.89 -45.40 -5.38
N ASP A 29 15.13 -45.41 -5.85
CA ASP A 29 15.78 -46.63 -6.40
C ASP A 29 15.92 -47.78 -5.39
N ASP A 30 15.80 -47.46 -4.10
CA ASP A 30 15.83 -48.41 -2.99
C ASP A 30 14.45 -49.01 -2.66
N GLY A 31 13.41 -48.62 -3.42
CA GLY A 31 12.05 -49.07 -3.20
C GLY A 31 11.34 -48.40 -2.02
N GLN A 32 11.93 -47.37 -1.42
CA GLN A 32 11.32 -46.59 -0.35
C GLN A 32 10.77 -45.25 -0.87
N PRO A 33 9.74 -44.66 -0.21
CA PRO A 33 9.28 -43.34 -0.54
C PRO A 33 10.40 -42.29 -0.41
N GLU A 34 10.61 -41.50 -1.44
CA GLU A 34 11.44 -40.31 -1.33
C GLU A 34 10.78 -39.31 -0.37
N THR A 35 11.60 -38.61 0.41
CA THR A 35 11.10 -37.62 1.36
C THR A 35 11.71 -36.26 1.09
N GLU A 36 10.90 -35.22 1.23
CA GLU A 36 11.34 -33.84 1.18
C GLU A 36 11.09 -33.13 2.51
N ILE A 37 11.81 -32.03 2.71
CA ILE A 37 11.62 -31.17 3.89
C ILE A 37 10.77 -29.97 3.48
N VAL A 38 9.55 -29.93 4.01
CA VAL A 38 8.63 -28.79 3.79
C VAL A 38 8.62 -27.91 5.03
N GLU A 39 8.75 -26.61 4.80
CA GLU A 39 8.59 -25.59 5.84
C GLU A 39 7.11 -25.30 6.05
N ARG A 40 6.58 -25.60 7.22
CA ARG A 40 5.21 -25.23 7.61
C ARG A 40 5.24 -24.06 8.57
N ILE A 41 4.54 -22.99 8.19
CA ILE A 41 4.34 -21.83 9.06
C ILE A 41 3.01 -22.00 9.79
N THR A 42 3.08 -22.13 11.11
CA THR A 42 1.89 -22.17 11.95
C THR A 42 1.67 -20.80 12.57
N PRO A 43 0.54 -20.13 12.30
CA PRO A 43 0.27 -18.83 12.88
C PRO A 43 0.09 -18.98 14.40
N ARG A 44 0.84 -18.22 15.15
CA ARG A 44 0.68 -18.07 16.59
C ARG A 44 0.76 -16.60 16.99
N PHE A 45 0.27 -16.32 18.17
CA PHE A 45 0.27 -14.99 18.76
C PHE A 45 0.86 -15.04 20.15
N ARG A 46 1.54 -13.97 20.54
CA ARG A 46 2.02 -13.78 21.91
C ARG A 46 1.69 -12.40 22.43
N VAL A 47 1.51 -12.31 23.74
CA VAL A 47 1.42 -11.01 24.40
C VAL A 47 2.82 -10.39 24.43
N THR A 48 2.93 -9.17 23.91
CA THR A 48 4.18 -8.40 23.94
C THR A 48 3.90 -7.01 24.51
N THR A 49 4.94 -6.40 25.09
CA THR A 49 4.85 -5.03 25.59
C THR A 49 5.39 -4.09 24.52
N VAL A 50 4.63 -3.06 24.21
CA VAL A 50 5.05 -1.96 23.34
C VAL A 50 5.07 -0.67 24.14
N PHE A 51 5.95 0.24 23.77
CA PHE A 51 6.13 1.53 24.38
C PHE A 51 5.76 2.61 23.37
N ASP A 52 5.24 3.72 23.84
CA ASP A 52 5.15 4.92 23.04
C ASP A 52 6.55 5.48 22.78
N VAL A 53 6.76 6.09 21.61
CA VAL A 53 8.07 6.68 21.26
C VAL A 53 8.53 7.70 22.29
N SER A 54 7.58 8.45 22.85
CA SER A 54 7.86 9.42 23.94
C SER A 54 8.36 8.79 25.24
N GLN A 55 8.24 7.48 25.41
CA GLN A 55 8.73 6.71 26.56
C GLN A 55 10.08 6.04 26.29
N THR A 56 10.71 6.33 25.15
CA THR A 56 12.00 5.76 24.75
C THR A 56 13.04 6.86 24.62
N GLU A 57 14.29 6.53 24.93
CA GLU A 57 15.46 7.38 24.74
C GLU A 57 16.40 6.67 23.76
N GLY A 58 17.01 7.43 22.86
CA GLY A 58 17.97 6.89 21.88
C GLY A 58 18.05 7.72 20.61
N GLU A 59 18.61 7.14 19.57
CA GLU A 59 18.63 7.77 18.26
C GLU A 59 17.19 7.97 17.75
N PRO A 60 16.91 9.09 17.05
CA PRO A 60 15.63 9.30 16.42
C PRO A 60 15.26 8.08 15.56
N LEU A 61 14.01 7.62 15.65
CA LEU A 61 13.54 6.57 14.75
C LEU A 61 13.72 7.03 13.32
N PRO A 62 14.18 6.15 12.41
CA PRO A 62 14.17 6.48 11.00
C PRO A 62 12.71 6.81 10.63
N THR A 63 12.46 8.05 10.31
CA THR A 63 11.22 8.43 9.63
C THR A 63 11.23 7.70 8.30
N LEU A 64 10.24 6.83 8.08
CA LEU A 64 9.90 6.45 6.72
C LEU A 64 9.68 7.78 6.01
N GLY A 65 10.62 8.16 5.15
CA GLY A 65 10.75 9.51 4.60
C GLY A 65 9.57 9.94 3.74
N THR A 66 8.43 10.11 4.38
CA THR A 66 7.34 10.90 3.85
C THR A 66 7.64 12.36 4.17
N THR A 67 8.69 12.88 3.55
CA THR A 67 8.90 14.32 3.52
C THR A 67 7.67 14.91 2.84
N GLU A 68 6.95 15.78 3.52
CA GLU A 68 5.86 16.51 2.86
C GLU A 68 6.46 17.25 1.69
N LEU A 69 5.85 17.09 0.52
CA LEU A 69 6.25 17.83 -0.65
C LEU A 69 6.02 19.31 -0.37
N GLU A 70 7.11 20.05 -0.26
CA GLU A 70 7.08 21.50 -0.06
C GLU A 70 7.13 22.19 -1.42
N GLY A 71 6.36 23.22 -1.60
CA GLY A 71 6.44 24.09 -2.78
C GLY A 71 5.11 24.73 -3.16
N ASN A 72 5.24 25.96 -3.67
CA ASN A 72 4.13 26.69 -4.26
C ASN A 72 4.22 26.52 -5.79
N VAL A 73 3.29 25.76 -6.36
CA VAL A 73 3.32 25.43 -7.78
C VAL A 73 2.54 26.48 -8.55
N VAL A 74 3.19 27.15 -9.50
CA VAL A 74 2.58 28.25 -10.28
C VAL A 74 1.33 27.82 -11.04
N ILE A 75 1.26 26.54 -11.43
CA ILE A 75 0.15 25.96 -12.19
C ILE A 75 -0.93 25.32 -11.31
N TYR A 76 -0.87 25.49 -9.98
CA TYR A 76 -1.73 24.77 -9.03
C TYR A 76 -3.23 24.92 -9.35
N GLU A 77 -3.69 26.13 -9.59
CA GLU A 77 -5.12 26.39 -9.81
C GLU A 77 -5.62 25.75 -11.10
N ASP A 78 -4.86 25.89 -12.19
CA ASP A 78 -5.22 25.30 -13.49
C ASP A 78 -5.17 23.78 -13.43
N PHE A 79 -4.17 23.23 -12.72
CA PHE A 79 -4.03 21.79 -12.53
C PHE A 79 -5.22 21.22 -11.73
N MET A 80 -5.54 21.81 -10.59
CA MET A 80 -6.65 21.35 -9.75
C MET A 80 -7.98 21.44 -10.47
N LYS A 81 -8.21 22.51 -11.25
CA LYS A 81 -9.40 22.65 -12.08
C LYS A 81 -9.48 21.55 -13.13
N GLY A 82 -8.40 21.26 -13.85
CA GLY A 82 -8.38 20.18 -14.84
C GLY A 82 -8.62 18.81 -14.21
N LEU A 83 -8.09 18.60 -13.00
CA LEU A 83 -8.30 17.37 -12.26
C LEU A 83 -9.75 17.22 -11.75
N GLU A 84 -10.39 18.32 -11.32
CA GLU A 84 -11.81 18.34 -10.99
C GLU A 84 -12.70 17.99 -12.17
N GLU A 85 -12.38 18.50 -13.36
CA GLU A 85 -13.11 18.18 -14.60
C GLU A 85 -12.95 16.69 -15.01
N LEU A 86 -11.81 16.09 -14.69
CA LEU A 86 -11.50 14.67 -14.99
C LEU A 86 -12.09 13.71 -13.95
N SER A 87 -12.20 14.14 -12.70
CA SER A 87 -12.59 13.29 -11.58
C SER A 87 -14.05 12.84 -11.70
N PRO A 88 -14.35 11.54 -11.52
CA PRO A 88 -15.74 11.05 -11.53
C PRO A 88 -16.58 11.54 -10.35
N VAL A 89 -15.94 12.07 -9.30
CA VAL A 89 -16.59 12.54 -8.07
C VAL A 89 -15.97 13.87 -7.61
N PRO A 90 -16.71 14.72 -6.89
CA PRO A 90 -16.22 16.02 -6.46
C PRO A 90 -15.14 15.92 -5.38
N PHE A 91 -14.24 16.91 -5.33
CA PHE A 91 -13.30 17.10 -4.23
C PHE A 91 -13.92 17.80 -3.03
N ARG A 92 -13.45 17.46 -1.84
CA ARG A 92 -13.76 18.13 -0.58
C ARG A 92 -12.47 18.33 0.22
N PHE A 93 -12.28 19.55 0.68
CA PHE A 93 -11.18 19.88 1.59
C PHE A 93 -11.69 19.85 3.02
N GLU A 94 -11.15 18.96 3.84
CA GLU A 94 -11.57 18.76 5.23
C GLU A 94 -10.40 18.40 6.13
N ASP A 95 -10.61 18.48 7.44
CA ASP A 95 -9.61 18.04 8.41
C ASP A 95 -9.71 16.54 8.59
N ILE A 96 -8.70 15.82 8.08
CA ILE A 96 -8.62 14.37 8.12
C ILE A 96 -7.78 13.95 9.32
N GLY A 97 -8.36 13.14 10.18
CA GLY A 97 -7.64 12.57 11.33
C GLY A 97 -6.61 11.52 10.93
N ASN A 98 -5.78 11.09 11.89
CA ASN A 98 -4.84 9.97 11.77
C ASN A 98 -3.68 10.16 10.79
N GLY A 99 -3.37 11.40 10.40
CA GLY A 99 -2.24 11.71 9.51
C GLY A 99 -2.44 11.34 8.04
N ALA A 100 -3.65 10.88 7.65
CA ALA A 100 -3.96 10.66 6.25
C ALA A 100 -4.03 12.00 5.50
N LYS A 101 -3.53 12.02 4.27
CA LYS A 101 -3.51 13.22 3.42
C LYS A 101 -4.74 13.33 2.54
N GLY A 102 -5.38 12.20 2.25
CA GLY A 102 -6.62 12.09 1.49
C GLY A 102 -7.23 10.72 1.60
N TYR A 103 -8.43 10.61 1.06
CA TYR A 103 -9.06 9.30 0.81
C TYR A 103 -10.14 9.43 -0.26
N TYR A 104 -10.32 8.38 -1.03
CA TYR A 104 -11.44 8.22 -1.94
C TYR A 104 -12.61 7.52 -1.25
N SER A 105 -13.81 8.05 -1.45
CA SER A 105 -15.08 7.37 -1.18
C SER A 105 -15.92 7.35 -2.47
N GLU A 106 -16.86 6.44 -2.59
CA GLU A 106 -17.73 6.30 -3.77
C GLU A 106 -18.46 7.60 -4.17
N LYS A 107 -18.50 8.60 -3.30
CA LYS A 107 -19.26 9.84 -3.49
C LYS A 107 -18.38 11.09 -3.65
N TYR A 108 -17.17 11.08 -3.15
CA TYR A 108 -16.26 12.21 -3.17
C TYR A 108 -14.83 11.79 -2.86
N ILE A 109 -13.89 12.64 -3.20
CA ILE A 109 -12.50 12.56 -2.78
C ILE A 109 -12.29 13.61 -1.68
N ALA A 110 -11.83 13.17 -0.50
CA ALA A 110 -11.43 14.06 0.58
C ALA A 110 -9.94 14.36 0.50
N ILE A 111 -9.58 15.62 0.70
CA ILE A 111 -8.20 16.10 0.74
C ILE A 111 -7.99 16.87 2.04
N GLN A 112 -6.91 16.58 2.75
CA GLN A 112 -6.53 17.29 3.97
C GLN A 112 -6.33 18.78 3.67
N ARG A 113 -6.88 19.63 4.53
CA ARG A 113 -6.66 21.09 4.47
C ARG A 113 -5.24 21.47 4.84
N ASP A 114 -4.86 22.67 4.46
CA ASP A 114 -3.63 23.35 4.87
C ASP A 114 -2.31 22.61 4.51
N MET A 115 -2.37 21.72 3.52
CA MET A 115 -1.18 21.16 2.90
C MET A 115 -0.54 22.11 1.90
N SER A 116 0.74 21.91 1.58
CA SER A 116 1.38 22.60 0.46
C SER A 116 0.67 22.32 -0.87
N ASN A 117 0.79 23.21 -1.86
CA ASN A 117 0.22 23.00 -3.19
C ASN A 117 0.73 21.70 -3.82
N ALA A 118 2.04 21.41 -3.67
CA ALA A 118 2.67 20.20 -4.19
C ALA A 118 2.06 18.94 -3.57
N GLN A 119 1.91 18.92 -2.24
CA GLN A 119 1.31 17.78 -1.53
C GLN A 119 -0.17 17.61 -1.89
N THR A 120 -0.91 18.71 -2.02
CA THR A 120 -2.32 18.70 -2.42
C THR A 120 -2.49 18.12 -3.83
N MET A 121 -1.69 18.57 -4.80
CA MET A 121 -1.71 18.04 -6.17
C MET A 121 -1.44 16.54 -6.20
N LYS A 122 -0.37 16.10 -5.54
CA LYS A 122 0.01 14.68 -5.47
C LYS A 122 -1.11 13.83 -4.87
N THR A 123 -1.67 14.28 -3.74
CA THR A 123 -2.77 13.57 -3.06
C THR A 123 -4.01 13.53 -3.94
N ALA A 124 -4.38 14.65 -4.57
CA ALA A 124 -5.54 14.71 -5.44
C ALA A 124 -5.43 13.74 -6.64
N VAL A 125 -4.25 13.64 -7.27
CA VAL A 125 -4.02 12.67 -8.35
C VAL A 125 -4.12 11.24 -7.85
N HIS A 126 -3.51 10.93 -6.70
CA HIS A 126 -3.55 9.59 -6.09
C HIS A 126 -4.99 9.13 -5.82
N GLU A 127 -5.79 9.98 -5.17
CA GLU A 127 -7.18 9.65 -4.87
C GLU A 127 -8.06 9.61 -6.13
N THR A 128 -7.76 10.43 -7.14
CA THR A 128 -8.44 10.37 -8.44
C THR A 128 -8.11 9.06 -9.17
N ALA A 129 -6.87 8.58 -9.08
CA ALA A 129 -6.51 7.27 -9.61
C ALA A 129 -7.30 6.14 -8.94
N HIS A 130 -7.49 6.21 -7.62
CA HIS A 130 -8.38 5.26 -6.94
C HIS A 130 -9.82 5.35 -7.45
N ALA A 131 -10.36 6.53 -7.64
CA ALA A 131 -11.72 6.73 -8.14
C ALA A 131 -11.93 6.17 -9.55
N ILE A 132 -10.93 6.30 -10.43
CA ILE A 132 -11.02 5.86 -11.83
C ILE A 132 -10.71 4.36 -12.00
N LEU A 133 -9.70 3.85 -11.28
CA LEU A 133 -9.17 2.51 -11.51
C LEU A 133 -9.69 1.46 -10.51
N HIS A 134 -10.07 1.90 -9.31
CA HIS A 134 -10.32 1.01 -8.18
C HIS A 134 -11.71 1.18 -7.57
N ASP A 135 -12.56 1.97 -8.23
CA ASP A 135 -13.97 2.02 -7.85
C ASP A 135 -14.59 0.62 -7.88
N ARG A 136 -15.44 0.35 -6.92
CA ARG A 136 -16.00 -0.99 -6.72
C ARG A 136 -16.84 -1.45 -7.91
N ASP A 137 -17.68 -0.56 -8.43
CA ASP A 137 -18.58 -0.89 -9.52
C ASP A 137 -17.80 -1.10 -10.81
N ILE A 138 -16.80 -0.24 -11.09
CA ILE A 138 -15.90 -0.35 -12.25
C ILE A 138 -15.11 -1.67 -12.20
N MET A 139 -14.57 -2.04 -11.04
CA MET A 139 -13.84 -3.31 -10.89
C MET A 139 -14.77 -4.53 -11.09
N GLN A 140 -15.98 -4.46 -10.59
CA GLN A 140 -16.96 -5.53 -10.73
C GLN A 140 -17.41 -5.69 -12.19
N GLU A 141 -17.69 -4.59 -12.89
CA GLU A 141 -18.05 -4.60 -14.30
C GLU A 141 -16.96 -5.19 -15.20
N ASN A 142 -15.70 -4.90 -14.88
CA ASN A 142 -14.54 -5.42 -15.60
C ASN A 142 -14.13 -6.84 -15.17
N GLY A 143 -14.79 -7.44 -14.18
CA GLY A 143 -14.44 -8.77 -13.66
C GLY A 143 -13.05 -8.83 -13.00
N VAL A 144 -12.55 -7.70 -12.52
CA VAL A 144 -11.20 -7.58 -11.94
C VAL A 144 -11.28 -7.50 -10.42
N SER A 145 -10.43 -8.28 -9.75
CA SER A 145 -10.24 -8.17 -8.31
C SER A 145 -8.76 -7.89 -8.03
N LYS A 146 -8.48 -6.82 -7.30
CA LYS A 146 -7.12 -6.42 -6.90
C LYS A 146 -7.03 -6.33 -5.38
N ASP A 147 -5.93 -6.80 -4.83
CA ASP A 147 -5.63 -6.58 -3.42
C ASP A 147 -5.29 -5.10 -3.13
N ARG A 148 -5.22 -4.76 -1.85
CA ARG A 148 -4.94 -3.39 -1.44
C ARG A 148 -3.57 -2.92 -1.91
N THR A 149 -2.55 -3.76 -1.80
CA THR A 149 -1.18 -3.41 -2.18
C THR A 149 -1.08 -3.08 -3.66
N THR A 150 -1.68 -3.88 -4.51
CA THR A 150 -1.74 -3.63 -5.97
C THR A 150 -2.43 -2.29 -6.27
N LYS A 151 -3.55 -1.99 -5.61
CA LYS A 151 -4.25 -0.72 -5.79
C LYS A 151 -3.38 0.49 -5.39
N GLU A 152 -2.69 0.40 -4.26
CA GLU A 152 -1.79 1.47 -3.80
C GLU A 152 -0.63 1.69 -4.77
N VAL A 153 0.01 0.61 -5.25
CA VAL A 153 1.11 0.70 -6.24
C VAL A 153 0.64 1.36 -7.53
N GLU A 154 -0.54 0.98 -8.03
CA GLU A 154 -1.10 1.56 -9.26
C GLU A 154 -1.42 3.06 -9.06
N ALA A 155 -2.10 3.43 -7.98
CA ALA A 155 -2.44 4.83 -7.70
C ALA A 155 -1.18 5.68 -7.50
N GLU A 156 -0.18 5.16 -6.78
CA GLU A 156 1.08 5.85 -6.57
C GLU A 156 1.88 6.00 -7.87
N SER A 157 1.87 4.98 -8.73
CA SER A 157 2.52 5.06 -10.05
C SER A 157 1.89 6.11 -10.94
N VAL A 158 0.56 6.22 -10.95
CA VAL A 158 -0.16 7.29 -11.67
C VAL A 158 0.22 8.66 -11.11
N ALA A 159 0.19 8.81 -9.78
CA ALA A 159 0.55 10.05 -9.12
C ALA A 159 1.99 10.47 -9.45
N TYR A 160 2.94 9.53 -9.43
CA TYR A 160 4.34 9.79 -9.80
C TYR A 160 4.47 10.29 -11.24
N VAL A 161 3.87 9.58 -12.21
CA VAL A 161 3.98 9.95 -13.63
C VAL A 161 3.33 11.30 -13.92
N VAL A 162 2.13 11.54 -13.39
CA VAL A 162 1.41 12.81 -13.60
C VAL A 162 2.17 13.95 -12.93
N CYS A 163 2.56 13.83 -11.67
CA CYS A 163 3.31 14.87 -10.96
C CYS A 163 4.64 15.18 -11.66
N SER A 164 5.37 14.16 -12.09
CA SER A 164 6.63 14.33 -12.83
C SER A 164 6.44 15.08 -14.15
N HIS A 165 5.35 14.82 -14.87
CA HIS A 165 5.02 15.56 -16.10
C HIS A 165 4.86 17.07 -15.85
N PHE A 166 4.33 17.44 -14.71
CA PHE A 166 4.15 18.85 -14.29
C PHE A 166 5.36 19.40 -13.50
N GLY A 167 6.48 18.70 -13.49
CA GLY A 167 7.72 19.13 -12.86
C GLY A 167 7.77 18.97 -11.33
N LEU A 168 6.83 18.20 -10.76
CA LEU A 168 6.83 17.84 -9.35
C LEU A 168 7.58 16.52 -9.17
N ASP A 169 8.72 16.56 -8.47
CA ASP A 169 9.45 15.35 -8.11
C ASP A 169 8.84 14.74 -6.83
N THR A 170 8.22 13.58 -6.99
CA THR A 170 7.63 12.79 -5.90
C THR A 170 8.38 11.48 -5.66
N SER A 171 9.59 11.33 -6.22
CA SER A 171 10.35 10.08 -6.21
C SER A 171 10.63 9.55 -4.80
N GLU A 172 11.07 10.41 -3.87
CA GLU A 172 11.36 10.01 -2.49
C GLU A 172 10.12 9.47 -1.76
N TYR A 173 8.95 10.01 -2.09
CA TYR A 173 7.69 9.58 -1.51
C TYR A 173 7.19 8.27 -2.15
N SER A 174 7.19 8.22 -3.48
CA SER A 174 6.59 7.12 -4.24
C SER A 174 7.40 5.82 -4.12
N PHE A 175 8.72 5.91 -4.10
CA PHE A 175 9.59 4.71 -3.99
C PHE A 175 9.55 4.04 -2.62
N SER A 176 9.20 4.73 -1.56
CA SER A 176 9.00 4.13 -0.24
C SER A 176 7.78 3.20 -0.17
N TYR A 177 6.83 3.33 -1.09
CA TYR A 177 5.64 2.47 -1.21
C TYR A 177 5.82 1.30 -2.18
N ILE A 178 6.80 1.39 -3.09
CA ILE A 178 7.02 0.40 -4.15
C ILE A 178 8.13 -0.61 -3.77
N ALA A 179 8.97 -0.27 -2.78
CA ALA A 179 10.04 -1.12 -2.28
C ALA A 179 9.53 -2.10 -1.21
#